data_102090be8699db076a5d2d891b0ccc56
#
_entry.id   102090be8699db076a5d2d891b0ccc56
#
_cell.length_a   1.000
_cell.length_b   1.000
_cell.length_c   1.000
_cell.angle_alpha   90.00
_cell.angle_beta   90.00
_cell.angle_gamma   90.00
#
_symmetry.space_group_name_H-M   'P 1'
#
loop_
_entity.id
_entity.type
_entity.pdbx_description
1 polymer ?
#
loop_
_entity_poly.entity_id
_entity_poly.type
_entity_poly.pdbx_seq_one_letter_code
_entity_poly.pdbx_strand_id
1 'polypeptide(L)'
;MARLLYDLCADNDLRFSPFCWRVKLALAHKGLDYQTKPVRFTEKSKLEFSGQKLVPVLVDKGTIVSDSWAIAEYLEETYPDAPTLFPGNEGKHMAKLTMEWMDSQNRELLTFIILDIFAKLNVNDQAYFPSNR
;
A
#
# COMPACT_ATOMS: atom_id res chain seq x y z
N MET A 1 -14.99 1.59 15.33
CA MET A 1 -14.05 0.55 14.93
C MET A 1 -12.79 1.17 14.33
N ALA A 2 -11.65 0.61 14.67
CA ALA A 2 -10.38 1.10 14.11
C ALA A 2 -10.29 0.79 12.61
N ARG A 3 -9.65 1.68 11.86
CA ARG A 3 -9.25 1.38 10.49
C ARG A 3 -8.05 0.45 10.53
N LEU A 4 -8.05 -0.56 9.69
CA LEU A 4 -6.97 -1.52 9.59
C LEU A 4 -6.34 -1.44 8.20
N LEU A 5 -5.04 -1.21 8.15
CA LEU A 5 -4.27 -1.22 6.92
C LEU A 5 -3.37 -2.46 6.90
N TYR A 6 -3.61 -3.34 5.96
CA TYR A 6 -2.75 -4.50 5.71
C TYR A 6 -1.52 -4.03 4.93
N ASP A 7 -0.35 -4.22 5.51
CA ASP A 7 0.91 -3.58 5.11
C ASP A 7 2.03 -4.61 4.98
N LEU A 8 2.80 -4.52 3.91
CA LEU A 8 3.91 -5.42 3.67
C LEU A 8 5.00 -5.24 4.71
N CYS A 9 5.49 -6.36 5.24
CA CYS A 9 6.47 -6.38 6.31
C CYS A 9 7.61 -7.36 5.99
N ALA A 10 8.84 -6.92 6.22
CA ALA A 10 10.04 -7.75 6.25
C ALA A 10 10.48 -7.99 7.70
N ASP A 11 11.66 -8.59 7.90
CA ASP A 11 12.22 -8.80 9.22
C ASP A 11 12.46 -7.50 9.98
N ASN A 12 12.44 -7.56 11.31
CA ASN A 12 12.61 -6.41 12.21
C ASN A 12 11.56 -5.31 11.96
N ASP A 13 10.36 -5.70 11.55
CA ASP A 13 9.24 -4.79 11.27
C ASP A 13 9.54 -3.76 10.18
N LEU A 14 10.39 -4.09 9.24
CA LEU A 14 10.73 -3.22 8.12
C LEU A 14 9.55 -3.13 7.12
N ARG A 15 9.01 -1.93 6.96
CA ARG A 15 7.88 -1.62 6.09
C ARG A 15 8.38 -0.83 4.89
N PHE A 16 8.50 -1.47 3.72
CA PHE A 16 9.16 -0.88 2.57
C PHE A 16 8.28 -0.74 1.32
N SER A 17 7.03 -1.20 1.34
CA SER A 17 6.16 -1.13 0.16
C SER A 17 5.80 0.32 -0.18
N PRO A 18 6.19 0.84 -1.36
CA PRO A 18 5.81 2.19 -1.75
C PRO A 18 4.29 2.35 -1.90
N PHE A 19 3.58 1.31 -2.30
CA PHE A 19 2.12 1.35 -2.43
C PHE A 19 1.44 1.46 -1.06
N CYS A 20 1.93 0.74 -0.06
CA CYS A 20 1.43 0.87 1.31
C CYS A 20 1.75 2.23 1.90
N TRP A 21 2.94 2.77 1.63
CA TRP A 21 3.32 4.10 2.09
C TRP A 21 2.46 5.21 1.49
N ARG A 22 2.00 5.07 0.25
CA ARG A 22 1.04 6.01 -0.35
C ARG A 22 -0.22 6.13 0.50
N VAL A 23 -0.75 5.00 0.94
CA VAL A 23 -1.96 4.95 1.79
C VAL A 23 -1.68 5.51 3.19
N LYS A 24 -0.54 5.17 3.78
CA LYS A 24 -0.15 5.72 5.09
C LYS A 24 -0.06 7.23 5.06
N LEU A 25 0.57 7.78 4.01
CA LEU A 25 0.70 9.23 3.85
C LEU A 25 -0.65 9.89 3.59
N ALA A 26 -1.52 9.25 2.82
CA ALA A 26 -2.88 9.75 2.58
C ALA A 26 -3.69 9.80 3.88
N LEU A 27 -3.64 8.75 4.68
CA LEU A 27 -4.32 8.70 5.98
C LEU A 27 -3.78 9.77 6.94
N ALA A 28 -2.45 9.92 6.99
CA ALA A 28 -1.80 10.93 7.82
C ALA A 28 -2.17 12.35 7.38
N HIS A 29 -2.18 12.63 6.08
CA HIS A 29 -2.56 13.93 5.52
C HIS A 29 -4.01 14.30 5.90
N LYS A 30 -4.91 13.32 5.85
CA LYS A 30 -6.31 13.54 6.21
C LYS A 30 -6.55 13.54 7.73
N GLY A 31 -5.53 13.24 8.53
CA GLY A 31 -5.67 13.18 9.99
C GLY A 31 -6.52 12.01 10.47
N LEU A 32 -6.52 10.90 9.73
CA LEU A 32 -7.33 9.72 10.02
C LEU A 32 -6.49 8.66 10.74
N ASP A 33 -6.91 8.29 11.94
CA ASP A 33 -6.25 7.24 12.73
C ASP A 33 -6.44 5.86 12.10
N TYR A 34 -5.40 5.03 12.20
CA TYR A 34 -5.43 3.66 11.69
C TYR A 34 -4.43 2.79 12.44
N GLN A 35 -4.62 1.47 12.33
CA GLN A 35 -3.66 0.47 12.78
C GLN A 35 -3.16 -0.33 11.58
N THR A 36 -1.90 -0.75 11.62
CA THR A 36 -1.36 -1.62 10.58
C THR A 36 -1.45 -3.09 10.98
N LYS A 37 -1.73 -3.94 9.99
CA LYS A 37 -1.64 -5.40 10.09
C LYS A 37 -0.48 -5.84 9.21
N PRO A 38 0.62 -6.33 9.79
CA PRO A 38 1.77 -6.77 8.98
C PRO A 38 1.43 -8.03 8.18
N VAL A 39 1.86 -8.03 6.92
CA VAL A 39 1.71 -9.17 6.01
C VAL A 39 3.07 -9.43 5.35
N ARG A 40 3.61 -10.64 5.52
CA ARG A 40 4.82 -11.08 4.85
C ARG A 40 4.49 -11.65 3.47
N PHE A 41 5.49 -11.78 2.60
CA PHE A 41 5.31 -12.35 1.27
C PHE A 41 4.68 -13.75 1.31
N THR A 42 4.98 -14.53 2.34
CA THR A 42 4.46 -15.90 2.52
C THR A 42 3.13 -15.96 3.29
N GLU A 43 2.60 -14.82 3.72
CA GLU A 43 1.40 -14.74 4.54
C GLU A 43 0.17 -14.22 3.78
N LYS A 44 0.09 -14.49 2.49
CA LYS A 44 -1.01 -14.02 1.63
C LYS A 44 -2.39 -14.52 2.07
N SER A 45 -2.44 -15.62 2.83
CA SER A 45 -3.67 -16.11 3.44
C SER A 45 -4.35 -15.07 4.33
N LYS A 46 -3.59 -14.14 4.91
CA LYS A 46 -4.15 -13.03 5.70
C LYS A 46 -5.03 -12.09 4.88
N LEU A 47 -4.93 -12.13 3.55
CA LEU A 47 -5.68 -11.27 2.63
C LEU A 47 -6.89 -11.99 1.99
N GLU A 48 -7.12 -13.26 2.28
CA GLU A 48 -8.20 -14.05 1.63
C GLU A 48 -9.57 -13.40 1.76
N PHE A 49 -9.86 -12.79 2.91
CA PHE A 49 -11.13 -12.10 3.17
C PHE A 49 -11.40 -10.97 2.16
N SER A 50 -10.38 -10.39 1.57
CA SER A 50 -10.47 -9.27 0.62
C SER A 50 -10.61 -9.70 -0.84
N GLY A 51 -10.38 -10.97 -1.12
CA GLY A 51 -10.30 -11.47 -2.51
C GLY A 51 -9.03 -11.02 -3.23
N GLN A 52 -8.09 -10.38 -2.52
CA GLN A 52 -6.84 -9.86 -3.08
C GLN A 52 -5.65 -10.67 -2.62
N LYS A 53 -4.57 -10.62 -3.41
CA LYS A 53 -3.28 -11.26 -3.08
C LYS A 53 -2.19 -10.24 -2.78
N LEU A 54 -2.46 -8.97 -2.98
CA LEU A 54 -1.50 -7.88 -2.85
C LEU A 54 -1.97 -6.88 -1.79
N VAL A 55 -1.01 -6.24 -1.15
CA VAL A 55 -1.23 -5.09 -0.26
C VAL A 55 -0.96 -3.80 -1.05
N PRO A 56 -1.51 -2.63 -0.65
CA PRO A 56 -2.31 -2.41 0.55
C PRO A 56 -3.77 -2.87 0.42
N VAL A 57 -4.35 -3.25 1.56
CA VAL A 57 -5.78 -3.44 1.72
C VAL A 57 -6.22 -2.66 2.95
N LEU A 58 -7.21 -1.78 2.79
CA LEU A 58 -7.79 -1.01 3.88
C LEU A 58 -9.15 -1.60 4.26
N VAL A 59 -9.34 -1.77 5.56
CA VAL A 59 -10.66 -2.12 6.13
C VAL A 59 -11.10 -0.95 7.00
N ASP A 60 -12.17 -0.28 6.59
CA ASP A 60 -12.71 0.88 7.28
C ASP A 60 -14.21 0.67 7.54
N LYS A 61 -14.57 0.52 8.81
CA LYS A 61 -15.97 0.35 9.23
C LYS A 61 -16.69 -0.77 8.45
N GLY A 62 -15.99 -1.86 8.20
CA GLY A 62 -16.52 -3.00 7.45
C GLY A 62 -16.38 -2.90 5.94
N THR A 63 -16.02 -1.74 5.40
CA THR A 63 -15.75 -1.57 3.98
C THR A 63 -14.31 -2.01 3.67
N ILE A 64 -14.15 -2.87 2.66
CA ILE A 64 -12.86 -3.39 2.23
C ILE A 64 -12.49 -2.72 0.92
N VAL A 65 -11.34 -2.03 0.89
CA VAL A 65 -10.85 -1.34 -0.31
C VAL A 65 -9.41 -1.78 -0.57
N SER A 66 -9.11 -2.15 -1.78
CA SER A 66 -7.77 -2.54 -2.21
C SER A 66 -7.30 -1.66 -3.36
N ASP A 67 -5.98 -1.68 -3.62
CA ASP A 67 -5.29 -0.77 -4.53
C ASP A 67 -5.13 0.65 -3.97
N SER A 68 -3.89 1.14 -3.99
CA SER A 68 -3.55 2.43 -3.34
C SER A 68 -4.32 3.62 -3.92
N TRP A 69 -4.55 3.65 -5.24
CA TRP A 69 -5.32 4.72 -5.85
C TRP A 69 -6.80 4.64 -5.47
N ALA A 70 -7.40 3.44 -5.55
CA ALA A 70 -8.80 3.23 -5.14
C ALA A 70 -9.02 3.58 -3.67
N ILE A 71 -8.04 3.29 -2.80
CA ILE A 71 -8.09 3.68 -1.39
C ILE A 71 -8.06 5.21 -1.26
N ALA A 72 -7.21 5.91 -2.01
CA ALA A 72 -7.16 7.36 -1.98
C ALA A 72 -8.50 7.98 -2.41
N GLU A 73 -9.11 7.47 -3.48
CA GLU A 73 -10.43 7.92 -3.93
C GLU A 73 -11.50 7.66 -2.86
N TYR A 74 -11.49 6.46 -2.27
CA TYR A 74 -12.41 6.12 -1.19
C TYR A 74 -12.29 7.10 -0.01
N LEU A 75 -11.07 7.45 0.40
CA LEU A 75 -10.84 8.37 1.50
C LEU A 75 -11.34 9.79 1.18
N GLU A 76 -11.18 10.24 -0.06
CA GLU A 76 -11.70 11.54 -0.49
C GLU A 76 -13.23 11.60 -0.45
N GLU A 77 -13.87 10.56 -0.96
CA GLU A 77 -15.33 10.48 -1.02
C GLU A 77 -15.97 10.29 0.35
N THR A 78 -15.34 9.47 1.19
CA THR A 78 -15.88 9.10 2.51
C THR A 78 -15.64 10.19 3.57
N TYR A 79 -14.52 10.90 3.46
CA TYR A 79 -14.10 11.92 4.42
C TYR A 79 -13.89 13.29 3.75
N PRO A 80 -14.95 13.88 3.15
CA PRO A 80 -14.81 15.14 2.41
C PRO A 80 -14.48 16.34 3.29
N ASP A 81 -14.76 16.27 4.59
CA ASP A 81 -14.45 17.34 5.55
C ASP A 81 -13.00 17.32 6.04
N ALA A 82 -12.28 16.23 5.78
CA ALA A 82 -10.86 16.13 6.07
C ALA A 82 -10.03 16.84 4.97
N PRO A 83 -8.77 17.23 5.26
CA PRO A 83 -7.92 17.87 4.25
C PRO A 83 -7.87 17.07 2.95
N THR A 84 -8.08 17.73 1.81
CA THR A 84 -8.16 17.08 0.51
C THR A 84 -6.81 16.53 0.06
N LEU A 85 -6.85 15.35 -0.59
CA LEU A 85 -5.68 14.77 -1.27
C LEU A 85 -5.52 15.38 -2.68
N PHE A 86 -6.61 15.86 -3.26
CA PHE A 86 -6.62 16.33 -4.65
C PHE A 86 -7.24 17.73 -4.74
N PRO A 87 -6.49 18.75 -5.19
CA PRO A 87 -7.04 20.11 -5.35
C PRO A 87 -7.94 20.17 -6.60
N GLY A 88 -9.22 19.81 -6.46
CA GLY A 88 -10.20 19.80 -7.53
C GLY A 88 -9.99 18.67 -8.55
N ASN A 89 -10.81 18.66 -9.60
CA ASN A 89 -10.75 17.63 -10.64
C ASN A 89 -9.43 17.66 -11.42
N GLU A 90 -8.92 18.86 -11.72
CA GLU A 90 -7.64 19.01 -12.42
C GLU A 90 -6.47 18.49 -11.59
N GLY A 91 -6.47 18.80 -10.29
CA GLY A 91 -5.48 18.27 -9.35
C GLY A 91 -5.53 16.76 -9.24
N LYS A 92 -6.73 16.18 -9.24
CA LYS A 92 -6.92 14.73 -9.23
C LYS A 92 -6.36 14.07 -10.49
N HIS A 93 -6.66 14.63 -11.66
CA HIS A 93 -6.12 14.15 -12.94
C HIS A 93 -4.59 14.25 -12.99
N MET A 94 -4.03 15.36 -12.53
CA MET A 94 -2.59 15.54 -12.47
C MET A 94 -1.93 14.57 -11.51
N ALA A 95 -2.53 14.31 -10.34
CA ALA A 95 -2.04 13.33 -9.37
C ALA A 95 -2.05 11.93 -9.97
N LYS A 96 -3.11 11.56 -10.69
CA LYS A 96 -3.18 10.25 -11.34
C LYS A 96 -2.11 10.10 -12.42
N LEU A 97 -1.94 11.08 -13.27
CA LEU A 97 -0.93 11.08 -14.32
C LEU A 97 0.48 10.96 -13.73
N THR A 98 0.76 11.73 -12.68
CA THR A 98 2.05 11.68 -11.98
C THR A 98 2.29 10.29 -11.38
N MET A 99 1.28 9.71 -10.76
CA MET A 99 1.38 8.38 -10.15
C MET A 99 1.59 7.30 -11.20
N GLU A 100 0.90 7.35 -12.32
CA GLU A 100 1.10 6.41 -13.44
C GLU A 100 2.52 6.52 -14.02
N TRP A 101 3.03 7.73 -14.15
CA TRP A 101 4.41 7.96 -14.56
C TRP A 101 5.41 7.36 -13.56
N MET A 102 5.20 7.60 -12.27
CA MET A 102 6.04 7.01 -11.22
C MET A 102 5.97 5.49 -11.23
N ASP A 103 4.80 4.91 -11.42
CA ASP A 103 4.62 3.46 -11.50
C ASP A 103 5.35 2.87 -12.71
N SER A 104 5.41 3.59 -13.81
CA SER A 104 6.19 3.17 -14.99
C SER A 104 7.69 3.10 -14.71
N GLN A 105 8.21 3.86 -13.74
CA GLN A 105 9.61 3.87 -13.33
C GLN A 105 9.92 2.85 -12.22
N ASN A 106 8.90 2.34 -11.56
CA ASN A 106 9.05 1.47 -10.38
C ASN A 106 9.85 0.20 -10.68
N ARG A 107 9.69 -0.36 -11.87
CA ARG A 107 10.37 -1.59 -12.25
C ARG A 107 11.88 -1.41 -12.28
N GLU A 108 12.36 -0.32 -12.85
CA GLU A 108 13.78 0.00 -12.92
C GLU A 108 14.35 0.29 -11.54
N LEU A 109 13.61 1.07 -10.73
CA LEU A 109 14.01 1.37 -9.35
C LEU A 109 14.10 0.09 -8.51
N LEU A 110 13.15 -0.83 -8.63
CA LEU A 110 13.19 -2.11 -7.94
C LEU A 110 14.41 -2.93 -8.33
N THR A 111 14.83 -2.88 -9.59
CA THR A 111 16.02 -3.60 -10.06
C THR A 111 17.26 -3.18 -9.27
N PHE A 112 17.38 -1.90 -8.91
CA PHE A 112 18.51 -1.41 -8.11
C PHE A 112 18.48 -1.85 -6.66
N ILE A 113 17.30 -1.99 -6.07
CA ILE A 113 17.18 -2.21 -4.62
C ILE A 113 16.75 -3.63 -4.24
N ILE A 114 16.43 -4.48 -5.22
CA ILE A 114 15.85 -5.80 -4.97
C ILE A 114 16.75 -6.71 -4.12
N LEU A 115 18.06 -6.61 -4.29
CA LEU A 115 19.00 -7.40 -3.51
C LEU A 115 19.04 -6.92 -2.04
N ASP A 116 18.93 -5.63 -1.82
CA ASP A 116 18.88 -5.07 -0.47
C ASP A 116 17.59 -5.47 0.24
N ILE A 117 16.46 -5.48 -0.48
CA ILE A 117 15.19 -5.97 0.05
C ILE A 117 15.30 -7.46 0.40
N PHE A 118 15.84 -8.26 -0.52
CA PHE A 118 16.04 -9.69 -0.33
C PHE A 118 16.85 -9.98 0.94
N ALA A 119 17.93 -9.22 1.16
CA ALA A 119 18.78 -9.36 2.33
C ALA A 119 18.06 -9.06 3.66
N LYS A 120 16.95 -8.32 3.64
CA LYS A 120 16.13 -7.98 4.81
C LYS A 120 14.97 -8.93 5.06
N LEU A 121 14.80 -9.96 4.22
CA LEU A 121 13.74 -10.94 4.36
C LEU A 121 14.20 -12.13 5.19
N ASN A 122 13.27 -12.81 5.85
CA ASN A 122 13.55 -14.10 6.48
C ASN A 122 13.72 -15.20 5.42
N VAL A 123 14.18 -16.38 5.83
CA VAL A 123 14.47 -17.50 4.92
C VAL A 123 13.22 -17.91 4.11
N ASN A 124 12.06 -17.94 4.74
CA ASN A 124 10.81 -18.32 4.07
C ASN A 124 10.41 -17.32 3.00
N ASP A 125 10.51 -16.03 3.30
CA ASP A 125 10.20 -14.96 2.35
C ASP A 125 11.25 -14.89 1.23
N GLN A 126 12.52 -15.15 1.53
CA GLN A 126 13.58 -15.25 0.52
C GLN A 126 13.29 -16.34 -0.50
N ALA A 127 12.76 -17.47 -0.07
CA ALA A 127 12.41 -18.58 -0.95
C ALA A 127 11.29 -18.23 -1.96
N TYR A 128 10.50 -17.21 -1.68
CA TYR A 128 9.46 -16.71 -2.58
C TYR A 128 10.04 -16.11 -3.89
N PHE A 129 11.19 -15.43 -3.81
CA PHE A 129 11.76 -14.67 -4.92
C PHE A 129 12.28 -15.53 -6.09
N PRO A 130 13.00 -16.63 -5.88
CA PRO A 130 13.53 -17.44 -7.00
C PRO A 130 12.47 -17.97 -7.95
N SER A 131 11.26 -18.21 -7.46
CA SER A 131 10.17 -18.73 -8.29
C SER A 131 9.47 -17.64 -9.12
N ASN A 132 9.81 -16.37 -8.90
CA ASN A 132 9.16 -15.20 -9.53
C ASN A 132 10.12 -14.33 -10.35
N ARG A 133 11.30 -14.85 -10.67
CA ARG A 133 12.29 -14.18 -11.51
C ARG A 133 12.07 -14.47 -12.98
#